data_087f1fd92b2424069c60577fb3d9394b
#
_entry.id   087f1fd92b2424069c60577fb3d9394b
#
_cell.length_a   1.000
_cell.length_b   1.000
_cell.length_c   1.000
_cell.angle_alpha   90.00
_cell.angle_beta   90.00
_cell.angle_gamma   90.00
#
_symmetry.space_group_name_H-M   'P 1'
#
loop_
_entity.id
_entity.type
_entity.pdbx_description
1 polymer ?
#
loop_
_entity_poly.entity_id
_entity_poly.type
_entity_poly.pdbx_seq_one_letter_code
_entity_poly.pdbx_strand_id
1 'polypeptide(L)'
;IGEYSGQSKEIKPVTIATYQILTAKRQGEYAHLALLDALDWGLIVYAEVHLLPAQDFTLTAELQARRRLGLTATLVREDGRESDVFSLIGPKRFDAPWKEIEAQGYISPASCYEVRVDLPQEERLEYAASADDERYRLAATAPAKLQVVKDLVAKHEGEQILVIGQYLDQIEELSNTLGAPQLTGSTPVAERERLFQEFRDGV
;
A
#
# COMPACT_ATOMS: atom_id res chain seq x y z
N ILE A 1 -20.11 15.85 0.48
CA ILE A 1 -18.81 15.35 0.92
C ILE A 1 -17.76 16.32 0.41
N GLY A 2 -16.80 16.72 1.26
CA GLY A 2 -15.63 17.53 0.89
C GLY A 2 -14.39 16.66 0.70
N GLU A 3 -13.48 17.10 -0.17
CA GLU A 3 -12.16 16.53 -0.34
C GLU A 3 -11.11 17.49 0.21
N TYR A 4 -10.21 16.97 1.06
CA TYR A 4 -9.09 17.73 1.61
C TYR A 4 -7.77 16.99 1.34
N SER A 5 -7.15 17.33 0.23
CA SER A 5 -5.98 16.63 -0.33
C SER A 5 -4.93 17.62 -0.85
N GLY A 6 -3.90 17.13 -1.54
CA GLY A 6 -2.95 17.96 -2.29
C GLY A 6 -3.62 18.82 -3.37
N GLN A 7 -4.71 18.35 -3.94
CA GLN A 7 -5.40 18.98 -5.08
C GLN A 7 -6.60 19.85 -4.65
N SER A 8 -7.35 19.43 -3.64
CA SER A 8 -8.54 20.10 -3.15
C SER A 8 -8.42 20.48 -1.67
N LYS A 9 -9.11 21.56 -1.24
CA LYS A 9 -9.13 22.06 0.13
C LYS A 9 -10.55 22.31 0.63
N GLU A 10 -11.48 21.46 0.22
CA GLU A 10 -12.89 21.63 0.55
C GLU A 10 -13.23 20.96 1.88
N ILE A 11 -13.67 21.73 2.87
CA ILE A 11 -14.14 21.25 4.17
C ILE A 11 -15.67 21.28 4.19
N LYS A 12 -16.29 20.17 4.49
CA LYS A 12 -17.73 19.97 4.64
C LYS A 12 -18.03 19.15 5.90
N PRO A 13 -19.31 19.01 6.31
CA PRO A 13 -19.68 18.16 7.45
C PRO A 13 -19.19 16.70 7.35
N VAL A 14 -19.00 16.19 6.13
CA VAL A 14 -18.25 14.94 5.86
C VAL A 14 -17.07 15.34 4.98
N THR A 15 -15.87 15.17 5.49
CA THR A 15 -14.62 15.53 4.79
C THR A 15 -13.72 14.31 4.70
N ILE A 16 -13.22 14.03 3.52
CA ILE A 16 -12.21 12.99 3.28
C ILE A 16 -10.86 13.68 3.11
N ALA A 17 -9.90 13.37 3.98
CA ALA A 17 -8.56 13.94 3.95
C ALA A 17 -7.49 12.87 3.77
N THR A 18 -6.42 13.19 3.06
CA THR A 18 -5.26 12.30 2.97
C THR A 18 -4.32 12.53 4.16
N TYR A 19 -3.65 11.47 4.65
CA TYR A 19 -2.64 11.61 5.69
C TYR A 19 -1.52 12.59 5.29
N GLN A 20 -1.10 12.54 4.03
CA GLN A 20 -0.02 13.37 3.50
C GLN A 20 -0.31 14.87 3.62
N ILE A 21 -1.56 15.30 3.36
CA ILE A 21 -1.88 16.72 3.51
C ILE A 21 -1.88 17.16 4.97
N LEU A 22 -2.32 16.29 5.88
CA LEU A 22 -2.35 16.58 7.31
C LEU A 22 -0.95 16.73 7.89
N THR A 23 0.00 15.93 7.41
CA THR A 23 1.40 15.92 7.84
C THR A 23 2.31 16.83 7.01
N ALA A 24 1.76 17.54 6.02
CA ALA A 24 2.52 18.50 5.22
C ALA A 24 2.87 19.75 6.05
N LYS A 25 4.17 20.05 6.13
CA LYS A 25 4.67 21.24 6.81
C LYS A 25 4.64 22.47 5.89
N ARG A 26 4.17 23.58 6.42
CA ARG A 26 4.32 24.92 5.83
C ARG A 26 5.10 25.79 6.80
N GLN A 27 6.23 26.32 6.38
CA GLN A 27 7.11 27.14 7.24
C GLN A 27 7.48 26.46 8.58
N GLY A 28 7.59 25.12 8.57
CA GLY A 28 7.91 24.34 9.75
C GLY A 28 6.71 23.87 10.59
N GLU A 29 5.51 24.35 10.30
CA GLU A 29 4.28 24.03 11.06
C GLU A 29 3.31 23.14 10.27
N TYR A 30 2.49 22.38 10.98
CA TYR A 30 1.43 21.53 10.43
C TYR A 30 0.11 22.33 10.28
N ALA A 31 0.12 23.36 9.44
CA ALA A 31 -0.99 24.30 9.30
C ALA A 31 -2.32 23.63 8.91
N HIS A 32 -2.27 22.54 8.12
CA HIS A 32 -3.48 21.81 7.73
C HIS A 32 -4.05 20.98 8.87
N LEU A 33 -3.20 20.39 9.70
CA LEU A 33 -3.62 19.68 10.90
C LEU A 33 -4.28 20.62 11.89
N ALA A 34 -3.64 21.76 12.20
CA ALA A 34 -4.17 22.78 13.08
C ALA A 34 -5.52 23.34 12.62
N LEU A 35 -5.70 23.56 11.31
CA LEU A 35 -6.98 24.01 10.74
C LEU A 35 -8.10 23.00 11.00
N LEU A 36 -7.85 21.71 10.82
CA LEU A 36 -8.85 20.68 11.03
C LEU A 36 -9.08 20.40 12.52
N ASP A 37 -8.06 20.54 13.36
CA ASP A 37 -8.19 20.39 14.82
C ASP A 37 -9.05 21.49 15.46
N ALA A 38 -9.11 22.67 14.84
CA ALA A 38 -9.96 23.76 15.28
C ALA A 38 -11.47 23.52 15.06
N LEU A 39 -11.86 22.42 14.41
CA LEU A 39 -13.25 22.07 14.10
C LEU A 39 -13.82 21.05 15.09
N ASP A 40 -15.12 21.15 15.40
CA ASP A 40 -15.81 20.21 16.30
C ASP A 40 -16.26 18.95 15.55
N TRP A 41 -15.35 17.98 15.39
CA TRP A 41 -15.65 16.73 14.75
C TRP A 41 -16.39 15.74 15.67
N GLY A 42 -17.50 15.21 15.22
CA GLY A 42 -18.24 14.16 15.93
C GLY A 42 -17.58 12.79 15.86
N LEU A 43 -16.97 12.47 14.71
CA LEU A 43 -16.31 11.19 14.43
C LEU A 43 -15.12 11.40 13.48
N ILE A 44 -14.00 10.77 13.78
CA ILE A 44 -12.89 10.58 12.84
C ILE A 44 -12.77 9.09 12.51
N VAL A 45 -12.69 8.78 11.22
CA VAL A 45 -12.44 7.43 10.73
C VAL A 45 -11.05 7.40 10.11
N TYR A 46 -10.17 6.56 10.65
CA TYR A 46 -8.82 6.32 10.12
C TYR A 46 -8.87 5.06 9.23
N ALA A 47 -8.80 5.23 7.92
CA ALA A 47 -8.60 4.13 6.99
C ALA A 47 -7.12 3.70 7.02
N GLU A 48 -6.86 2.40 6.86
CA GLU A 48 -5.51 1.82 6.99
C GLU A 48 -4.84 2.21 8.33
N VAL A 49 -5.58 2.07 9.42
CA VAL A 49 -5.17 2.54 10.75
C VAL A 49 -3.86 1.91 11.24
N HIS A 50 -3.43 0.78 10.68
CA HIS A 50 -2.13 0.17 10.96
C HIS A 50 -0.95 1.07 10.57
N LEU A 51 -1.13 2.07 9.70
CA LEU A 51 -0.12 3.06 9.34
C LEU A 51 0.05 4.16 10.39
N LEU A 52 -0.93 4.34 11.28
CA LEU A 52 -0.96 5.45 12.23
C LEU A 52 0.24 5.52 13.19
N PRO A 53 0.83 4.42 13.68
CA PRO A 53 2.05 4.46 14.50
C PRO A 53 3.32 4.89 13.77
N ALA A 54 3.29 5.10 12.44
CA ALA A 54 4.43 5.68 11.73
C ALA A 54 4.66 7.13 12.20
N GLN A 55 5.92 7.53 12.30
CA GLN A 55 6.35 8.79 12.93
C GLN A 55 5.59 10.01 12.39
N ASP A 56 5.38 10.08 11.08
CA ASP A 56 4.71 11.22 10.44
C ASP A 56 3.18 11.17 10.65
N PHE A 57 2.59 9.98 10.74
CA PHE A 57 1.13 9.84 10.83
C PHE A 57 0.58 9.87 12.26
N THR A 58 1.42 9.61 13.27
CA THR A 58 1.03 9.68 14.68
C THR A 58 0.41 11.04 15.05
N LEU A 59 0.90 12.12 14.45
CA LEU A 59 0.36 13.46 14.65
C LEU A 59 -1.13 13.58 14.28
N THR A 60 -1.61 12.81 13.32
CA THR A 60 -3.03 12.85 12.95
C THR A 60 -3.94 12.27 14.03
N ALA A 61 -3.40 11.46 14.95
CA ALA A 61 -4.12 10.98 16.13
C ALA A 61 -4.35 12.06 17.20
N GLU A 62 -3.69 13.22 17.09
CA GLU A 62 -3.91 14.37 17.96
C GLU A 62 -5.20 15.11 17.62
N LEU A 63 -5.74 14.96 16.39
CA LEU A 63 -7.00 15.58 15.98
C LEU A 63 -8.11 15.29 17.00
N GLN A 64 -8.77 16.35 17.45
CA GLN A 64 -9.83 16.26 18.42
C GLN A 64 -11.16 15.82 17.79
N ALA A 65 -11.73 14.76 18.32
CA ALA A 65 -13.06 14.29 17.96
C ALA A 65 -13.70 13.54 19.13
N ARG A 66 -15.03 13.56 19.16
CA ARG A 66 -15.79 12.86 20.22
C ARG A 66 -15.65 11.35 20.12
N ARG A 67 -15.45 10.81 18.92
CA ARG A 67 -15.30 9.39 18.65
C ARG A 67 -14.22 9.15 17.59
N ARG A 68 -13.56 8.01 17.72
CA ARG A 68 -12.55 7.54 16.75
C ARG A 68 -12.88 6.12 16.33
N LEU A 69 -12.67 5.82 15.06
CA LEU A 69 -12.81 4.50 14.48
C LEU A 69 -11.60 4.23 13.60
N GLY A 70 -10.94 3.11 13.82
CA GLY A 70 -9.86 2.62 12.96
C GLY A 70 -10.36 1.46 12.10
N LEU A 71 -10.05 1.49 10.81
CA LEU A 71 -10.32 0.44 9.84
C LEU A 71 -9.01 -0.04 9.24
N THR A 72 -8.84 -1.35 9.12
CA THR A 72 -7.72 -1.96 8.40
C THR A 72 -8.07 -3.37 7.97
N ALA A 73 -7.59 -3.79 6.81
CA ALA A 73 -7.65 -5.18 6.37
C ALA A 73 -6.58 -6.04 7.08
N THR A 74 -5.46 -5.43 7.47
CA THR A 74 -4.34 -6.12 8.14
C THR A 74 -3.89 -5.30 9.34
N LEU A 75 -3.83 -5.92 10.51
CA LEU A 75 -3.30 -5.27 11.72
C LEU A 75 -1.83 -5.62 11.96
N VAL A 76 -1.29 -6.59 11.25
CA VAL A 76 0.12 -7.02 11.38
C VAL A 76 1.04 -5.95 10.81
N ARG A 77 2.06 -5.59 11.57
CA ARG A 77 3.11 -4.63 11.19
C ARG A 77 4.49 -5.28 11.27
N GLU A 78 5.36 -4.93 10.34
CA GLU A 78 6.74 -5.42 10.33
C GLU A 78 7.56 -4.94 11.53
N ASP A 79 7.21 -3.79 12.10
CA ASP A 79 7.88 -3.19 13.27
C ASP A 79 7.32 -3.64 14.62
N GLY A 80 6.32 -4.53 14.66
CA GLY A 80 5.74 -5.07 15.90
C GLY A 80 4.96 -4.04 16.75
N ARG A 81 4.59 -2.87 16.17
CA ARG A 81 3.93 -1.78 16.90
C ARG A 81 2.39 -1.81 16.80
N GLU A 82 1.79 -2.98 16.66
CA GLU A 82 0.32 -3.14 16.60
C GLU A 82 -0.37 -2.61 17.87
N SER A 83 0.28 -2.75 19.03
CA SER A 83 -0.24 -2.26 20.32
C SER A 83 -0.43 -0.75 20.35
N ASP A 84 0.35 0.00 19.56
CA ASP A 84 0.25 1.46 19.49
C ASP A 84 -1.07 1.90 18.85
N VAL A 85 -1.57 1.12 17.89
CA VAL A 85 -2.89 1.36 17.28
C VAL A 85 -3.99 1.30 18.33
N PHE A 86 -3.94 0.31 19.22
CA PHE A 86 -4.93 0.17 20.29
C PHE A 86 -4.86 1.31 21.30
N SER A 87 -3.66 1.82 21.59
CA SER A 87 -3.46 2.98 22.46
C SER A 87 -3.99 4.28 21.87
N LEU A 88 -3.85 4.46 20.54
CA LEU A 88 -4.25 5.69 19.85
C LEU A 88 -5.76 5.73 19.54
N ILE A 89 -6.34 4.59 19.19
CA ILE A 89 -7.74 4.51 18.70
C ILE A 89 -8.64 3.79 19.70
N GLY A 90 -8.19 2.67 20.24
CA GLY A 90 -8.98 1.82 21.12
C GLY A 90 -8.90 0.33 20.75
N PRO A 91 -9.54 -0.56 21.54
CA PRO A 91 -9.45 -1.99 21.32
C PRO A 91 -10.18 -2.43 20.04
N LYS A 92 -9.74 -3.55 19.47
CA LYS A 92 -10.40 -4.22 18.35
C LYS A 92 -11.85 -4.57 18.74
N ARG A 93 -12.80 -4.10 17.96
CA ARG A 93 -14.25 -4.29 18.19
C ARG A 93 -14.90 -5.28 17.24
N PHE A 94 -14.34 -5.42 16.05
CA PHE A 94 -14.89 -6.27 15.01
C PHE A 94 -13.74 -6.92 14.22
N ASP A 95 -13.97 -8.13 13.79
CA ASP A 95 -13.13 -8.88 12.89
C ASP A 95 -13.99 -9.58 11.86
N ALA A 96 -13.59 -9.49 10.59
CA ALA A 96 -14.26 -10.17 9.49
C ALA A 96 -13.26 -11.14 8.85
N PRO A 97 -13.32 -12.44 9.18
CA PRO A 97 -12.43 -13.42 8.59
C PRO A 97 -12.58 -13.46 7.08
N TRP A 98 -11.43 -13.49 6.36
CA TRP A 98 -11.39 -13.52 4.89
C TRP A 98 -12.34 -14.57 4.29
N LYS A 99 -12.33 -15.79 4.82
CA LYS A 99 -13.17 -16.89 4.34
C LYS A 99 -14.67 -16.63 4.45
N GLU A 100 -15.08 -15.90 5.48
CA GLU A 100 -16.50 -15.53 5.64
C GLU A 100 -16.92 -14.49 4.59
N ILE A 101 -16.05 -13.50 4.34
CA ILE A 101 -16.30 -12.45 3.34
C ILE A 101 -16.32 -13.05 1.93
N GLU A 102 -15.40 -13.97 1.64
CA GLU A 102 -15.33 -14.74 0.40
C GLU A 102 -16.60 -15.59 0.20
N ALA A 103 -17.02 -16.35 1.22
CA ALA A 103 -18.23 -17.18 1.17
C ALA A 103 -19.50 -16.35 0.95
N GLN A 104 -19.52 -15.08 1.39
CA GLN A 104 -20.62 -14.15 1.17
C GLN A 104 -20.56 -13.45 -0.21
N GLY A 105 -19.52 -13.68 -1.00
CA GLY A 105 -19.37 -13.11 -2.34
C GLY A 105 -18.92 -11.64 -2.38
N TYR A 106 -18.49 -11.07 -1.26
CA TYR A 106 -17.96 -9.69 -1.25
C TYR A 106 -16.56 -9.57 -1.83
N ILE A 107 -15.79 -10.65 -1.83
CA ILE A 107 -14.48 -10.75 -2.46
C ILE A 107 -14.42 -12.01 -3.32
N SER A 108 -13.64 -11.97 -4.38
CA SER A 108 -13.43 -13.14 -5.25
C SER A 108 -12.62 -14.22 -4.54
N PRO A 109 -12.90 -15.52 -4.78
CA PRO A 109 -12.05 -16.59 -4.32
C PRO A 109 -10.60 -16.40 -4.79
N ALA A 110 -9.65 -16.65 -3.89
CA ALA A 110 -8.23 -16.53 -4.20
C ALA A 110 -7.50 -17.87 -3.96
N SER A 111 -6.68 -18.28 -4.94
CA SER A 111 -5.73 -19.39 -4.79
C SER A 111 -4.32 -18.82 -4.74
N CYS A 112 -3.63 -19.03 -3.62
CA CYS A 112 -2.28 -18.51 -3.42
C CYS A 112 -1.25 -19.62 -3.61
N TYR A 113 -0.21 -19.34 -4.40
CA TYR A 113 0.89 -20.26 -4.66
C TYR A 113 2.21 -19.60 -4.31
N GLU A 114 3.08 -20.31 -3.60
CA GLU A 114 4.45 -19.91 -3.35
C GLU A 114 5.38 -20.66 -4.30
N VAL A 115 6.12 -19.94 -5.13
CA VAL A 115 7.15 -20.48 -6.01
C VAL A 115 8.52 -20.17 -5.42
N ARG A 116 9.21 -21.18 -4.92
CA ARG A 116 10.57 -21.04 -4.39
C ARG A 116 11.57 -21.14 -5.51
N VAL A 117 12.46 -20.18 -5.60
CA VAL A 117 13.50 -20.08 -6.61
C VAL A 117 14.86 -20.15 -5.91
N ASP A 118 15.68 -21.12 -6.30
CA ASP A 118 17.03 -21.26 -5.78
C ASP A 118 17.98 -20.23 -6.42
N LEU A 119 18.81 -19.61 -5.60
CA LEU A 119 19.91 -18.78 -6.11
C LEU A 119 21.03 -19.68 -6.66
N PRO A 120 21.62 -19.34 -7.81
CA PRO A 120 22.84 -19.93 -8.29
C PRO A 120 23.98 -19.85 -7.26
N GLN A 121 24.95 -20.76 -7.36
CA GLN A 121 26.01 -20.85 -6.34
C GLN A 121 26.81 -19.54 -6.18
N GLU A 122 27.06 -18.82 -7.26
CA GLU A 122 27.77 -17.54 -7.25
C GLU A 122 26.97 -16.47 -6.52
N GLU A 123 25.68 -16.36 -6.82
CA GLU A 123 24.77 -15.41 -6.14
C GLU A 123 24.56 -15.77 -4.67
N ARG A 124 24.64 -17.04 -4.27
CA ARG A 124 24.57 -17.45 -2.85
C ARG A 124 25.75 -16.93 -2.04
N LEU A 125 26.96 -16.89 -2.63
CA LEU A 125 28.14 -16.36 -1.94
C LEU A 125 28.02 -14.86 -1.72
N GLU A 126 27.58 -14.13 -2.74
CA GLU A 126 27.30 -12.70 -2.66
C GLU A 126 26.21 -12.40 -1.61
N TYR A 127 25.08 -13.12 -1.69
CA TYR A 127 24.01 -13.01 -0.72
C TYR A 127 24.49 -13.27 0.71
N ALA A 128 25.32 -14.28 0.94
CA ALA A 128 25.83 -14.59 2.27
C ALA A 128 26.80 -13.54 2.83
N ALA A 129 27.52 -12.84 1.95
CA ALA A 129 28.47 -11.79 2.31
C ALA A 129 27.85 -10.39 2.50
N SER A 130 26.64 -10.18 1.98
CA SER A 130 25.98 -8.87 1.97
C SER A 130 25.27 -8.55 3.29
N ALA A 131 25.00 -7.26 3.55
CA ALA A 131 24.19 -6.78 4.65
C ALA A 131 22.70 -7.12 4.44
N ASP A 132 21.87 -7.06 5.49
CA ASP A 132 20.50 -7.56 5.45
C ASP A 132 19.60 -6.85 4.43
N ASP A 133 19.73 -5.54 4.28
CA ASP A 133 19.01 -4.74 3.28
C ASP A 133 19.43 -5.08 1.84
N GLU A 134 20.73 -5.32 1.63
CA GLU A 134 21.27 -5.75 0.34
C GLU A 134 20.88 -7.19 0.01
N ARG A 135 20.86 -8.09 1.00
CA ARG A 135 20.36 -9.46 0.81
C ARG A 135 18.92 -9.49 0.31
N TYR A 136 18.07 -8.65 0.89
CA TYR A 136 16.69 -8.57 0.44
C TYR A 136 16.59 -8.14 -1.03
N ARG A 137 17.37 -7.13 -1.43
CA ARG A 137 17.43 -6.67 -2.82
C ARG A 137 17.95 -7.77 -3.76
N LEU A 138 19.08 -8.40 -3.44
CA LEU A 138 19.64 -9.50 -4.24
C LEU A 138 18.65 -10.64 -4.44
N ALA A 139 17.98 -11.05 -3.37
CA ALA A 139 16.95 -12.07 -3.46
C ALA A 139 15.71 -11.62 -4.24
N ALA A 140 15.29 -10.37 -4.11
CA ALA A 140 14.10 -9.84 -4.80
C ALA A 140 14.33 -9.70 -6.31
N THR A 141 15.53 -9.23 -6.73
CA THR A 141 15.89 -8.95 -8.12
C THR A 141 16.65 -10.09 -8.80
N ALA A 142 16.75 -11.27 -8.17
CA ALA A 142 17.49 -12.40 -8.72
C ALA A 142 17.03 -12.74 -10.16
N PRO A 143 17.96 -12.87 -11.13
CA PRO A 143 17.63 -13.13 -12.54
C PRO A 143 16.80 -14.40 -12.76
N ALA A 144 16.97 -15.42 -11.92
CA ALA A 144 16.17 -16.64 -11.97
C ALA A 144 14.67 -16.37 -11.75
N LYS A 145 14.29 -15.32 -11.00
CA LYS A 145 12.88 -14.91 -10.83
C LYS A 145 12.28 -14.32 -12.10
N LEU A 146 13.07 -13.59 -12.88
CA LEU A 146 12.61 -13.07 -14.17
C LEU A 146 12.16 -14.19 -15.09
N GLN A 147 12.90 -15.31 -15.14
CA GLN A 147 12.51 -16.45 -15.96
C GLN A 147 11.20 -17.07 -15.45
N VAL A 148 11.06 -17.24 -14.13
CA VAL A 148 9.81 -17.76 -13.53
C VAL A 148 8.62 -16.87 -13.88
N VAL A 149 8.77 -15.54 -13.80
CA VAL A 149 7.71 -14.60 -14.18
C VAL A 149 7.34 -14.76 -15.65
N LYS A 150 8.31 -14.88 -16.56
CA LYS A 150 8.06 -15.12 -18.00
C LYS A 150 7.28 -16.42 -18.22
N ASP A 151 7.67 -17.49 -17.56
CA ASP A 151 7.01 -18.79 -17.68
C ASP A 151 5.56 -18.74 -17.14
N LEU A 152 5.36 -18.02 -16.03
CA LEU A 152 4.03 -17.82 -15.46
C LEU A 152 3.14 -16.96 -16.38
N VAL A 153 3.66 -15.88 -16.94
CA VAL A 153 2.93 -15.04 -17.90
C VAL A 153 2.55 -15.84 -19.14
N ALA A 154 3.47 -16.63 -19.69
CA ALA A 154 3.19 -17.49 -20.83
C ALA A 154 2.15 -18.57 -20.52
N LYS A 155 2.17 -19.13 -19.29
CA LYS A 155 1.18 -20.13 -18.84
C LYS A 155 -0.23 -19.57 -18.74
N HIS A 156 -0.37 -18.27 -18.44
CA HIS A 156 -1.62 -17.57 -18.24
C HIS A 156 -1.94 -16.61 -19.41
N GLU A 157 -1.47 -16.97 -20.61
CA GLU A 157 -1.75 -16.18 -21.82
C GLU A 157 -3.27 -16.00 -22.02
N GLY A 158 -3.69 -14.76 -22.30
CA GLY A 158 -5.10 -14.40 -22.44
C GLY A 158 -5.83 -14.07 -21.13
N GLU A 159 -5.16 -14.19 -19.98
CA GLU A 159 -5.69 -13.74 -18.70
C GLU A 159 -5.19 -12.32 -18.36
N GLN A 160 -5.91 -11.61 -17.48
CA GLN A 160 -5.45 -10.33 -16.94
C GLN A 160 -4.38 -10.60 -15.88
N ILE A 161 -3.15 -10.16 -16.16
CA ILE A 161 -1.99 -10.43 -15.29
C ILE A 161 -1.46 -9.11 -14.73
N LEU A 162 -1.34 -9.02 -13.41
CA LEU A 162 -0.68 -7.93 -12.71
C LEU A 162 0.59 -8.44 -12.05
N VAL A 163 1.75 -7.92 -12.45
CA VAL A 163 3.04 -8.22 -11.82
C VAL A 163 3.41 -7.09 -10.89
N ILE A 164 3.68 -7.41 -9.61
CA ILE A 164 4.07 -6.43 -8.59
C ILE A 164 5.52 -6.67 -8.20
N GLY A 165 6.34 -5.64 -8.31
CA GLY A 165 7.74 -5.64 -7.89
C GLY A 165 8.01 -4.51 -6.90
N GLN A 166 9.12 -4.58 -6.19
CA GLN A 166 9.50 -3.61 -5.16
C GLN A 166 10.53 -2.60 -5.67
N TYR A 167 11.37 -2.97 -6.61
CA TYR A 167 12.46 -2.14 -7.10
C TYR A 167 12.15 -1.61 -8.50
N LEU A 168 12.47 -0.33 -8.73
CA LEU A 168 12.16 0.33 -10.00
C LEU A 168 12.93 -0.27 -11.17
N ASP A 169 14.20 -0.63 -10.97
CA ASP A 169 15.04 -1.31 -11.96
C ASP A 169 14.46 -2.69 -12.35
N GLN A 170 13.96 -3.44 -11.37
CA GLN A 170 13.27 -4.71 -11.62
C GLN A 170 11.98 -4.52 -12.43
N ILE A 171 11.17 -3.51 -12.08
CA ILE A 171 9.93 -3.20 -12.82
C ILE A 171 10.24 -2.80 -14.25
N GLU A 172 11.27 -1.99 -14.48
CA GLU A 172 11.71 -1.59 -15.81
C GLU A 172 12.18 -2.80 -16.64
N GLU A 173 12.97 -3.69 -16.06
CA GLU A 173 13.42 -4.93 -16.72
C GLU A 173 12.26 -5.84 -17.08
N LEU A 174 11.29 -6.03 -16.16
CA LEU A 174 10.08 -6.81 -16.39
C LEU A 174 9.22 -6.18 -17.49
N SER A 175 9.01 -4.88 -17.46
CA SER A 175 8.24 -4.12 -18.47
C SER A 175 8.85 -4.30 -19.87
N ASN A 176 10.16 -4.11 -19.99
CA ASN A 176 10.89 -4.28 -21.24
C ASN A 176 10.84 -5.73 -21.76
N THR A 177 10.99 -6.70 -20.84
CA THR A 177 11.04 -8.12 -21.19
C THR A 177 9.67 -8.66 -21.61
N LEU A 178 8.60 -8.23 -20.96
CA LEU A 178 7.23 -8.68 -21.22
C LEU A 178 6.51 -7.82 -22.27
N GLY A 179 7.07 -6.65 -22.65
CA GLY A 179 6.40 -5.70 -23.51
C GLY A 179 5.15 -5.09 -22.88
N ALA A 180 5.09 -5.04 -21.55
CA ALA A 180 3.93 -4.58 -20.80
C ALA A 180 4.15 -3.16 -20.23
N PRO A 181 3.11 -2.32 -20.10
CA PRO A 181 3.24 -1.01 -19.49
C PRO A 181 3.60 -1.12 -18.01
N GLN A 182 4.33 -0.12 -17.50
CA GLN A 182 4.70 -0.05 -16.09
C GLN A 182 4.00 1.11 -15.37
N LEU A 183 3.68 0.89 -14.10
CA LEU A 183 3.18 1.91 -13.18
C LEU A 183 4.16 2.12 -12.03
N THR A 184 4.59 3.35 -11.85
CA THR A 184 5.50 3.74 -10.77
C THR A 184 4.97 4.95 -10.01
N GLY A 185 5.68 5.37 -8.96
CA GLY A 185 5.32 6.58 -8.23
C GLY A 185 5.35 7.85 -9.08
N SER A 186 6.14 7.89 -10.16
CA SER A 186 6.26 9.01 -11.09
C SER A 186 5.24 9.00 -12.24
N THR A 187 4.47 7.92 -12.41
CA THR A 187 3.45 7.83 -13.48
C THR A 187 2.36 8.89 -13.26
N PRO A 188 2.10 9.77 -14.26
CA PRO A 188 1.06 10.79 -14.16
C PRO A 188 -0.31 10.19 -13.87
N VAL A 189 -1.16 10.92 -13.14
CA VAL A 189 -2.49 10.43 -12.71
C VAL A 189 -3.35 10.01 -13.92
N ALA A 190 -3.42 10.83 -14.95
CA ALA A 190 -4.22 10.53 -16.15
C ALA A 190 -3.75 9.24 -16.86
N GLU A 191 -2.44 9.02 -16.93
CA GLU A 191 -1.87 7.81 -17.51
C GLU A 191 -2.16 6.59 -16.64
N ARG A 192 -2.06 6.74 -15.32
CA ARG A 192 -2.41 5.68 -14.36
C ARG A 192 -3.86 5.27 -14.49
N GLU A 193 -4.77 6.24 -14.56
CA GLU A 193 -6.21 5.97 -14.74
C GLU A 193 -6.49 5.27 -16.07
N ARG A 194 -5.84 5.68 -17.16
CA ARG A 194 -5.94 5.03 -18.46
C ARG A 194 -5.51 3.56 -18.39
N LEU A 195 -4.34 3.28 -17.84
CA LEU A 195 -3.81 1.92 -17.73
C LEU A 195 -4.68 1.04 -16.83
N PHE A 196 -5.22 1.57 -15.73
CA PHE A 196 -6.16 0.83 -14.91
C PHE A 196 -7.47 0.52 -15.62
N GLN A 197 -7.94 1.44 -16.47
CA GLN A 197 -9.16 1.19 -17.26
C GLN A 197 -8.90 0.12 -18.31
N GLU A 198 -7.81 0.20 -19.07
CA GLU A 198 -7.40 -0.81 -20.03
C GLU A 198 -7.27 -2.20 -19.40
N PHE A 199 -6.63 -2.28 -18.23
CA PHE A 199 -6.54 -3.54 -17.48
C PHE A 199 -7.91 -4.10 -17.09
N ARG A 200 -8.86 -3.25 -16.65
CA ARG A 200 -10.23 -3.69 -16.33
C ARG A 200 -10.99 -4.18 -17.56
N ASP A 201 -10.76 -3.55 -18.68
CA ASP A 201 -11.43 -3.86 -19.94
C ASP A 201 -10.80 -5.07 -20.66
N GLY A 202 -9.68 -5.59 -20.15
CA GLY A 202 -8.98 -6.75 -20.71
C GLY A 202 -8.20 -6.44 -21.98
N VAL A 203 -7.73 -5.21 -22.13
CA VAL A 203 -6.95 -4.73 -23.29
C VAL A 203 -5.45 -4.81 -22.98
#